data_51b009a7a0e6e3759855ce66c896b1bd
#
_entry.id   51b009a7a0e6e3759855ce66c896b1bd
#
_cell.length_a   1.000
_cell.length_b   1.000
_cell.length_c   1.000
_cell.angle_alpha   90.00
_cell.angle_beta   90.00
_cell.angle_gamma   90.00
#
_symmetry.space_group_name_H-M   'P 1'
#
loop_
_entity.id
_entity.type
_entity.pdbx_description
1 polymer ?
#
loop_
_entity_poly.entity_id
_entity_poly.type
_entity_poly.pdbx_seq_one_letter_code
_entity_poly.pdbx_strand_id
1 'polypeptide(L)'
;MAELTNLDDKLGEVLGLARAAQDAAEKVSTLCKEDADDLLPKLDQMHEEAKETERRTAEYVASLEGRKTAIEEKAAETKREAVEMMRTYLGEDADALDGFEFLVMAEAAELGHWQIVGKMNERASESGVGQLVEFAVPIQKRHFETVREGSLVIAGREDPRAVA
;
A
#
# COMPACT_ATOMS: atom_id res chain seq x y z
N MET A 1 25.30 -2.59 13.76
CA MET A 1 24.20 -2.12 12.89
C MET A 1 23.91 -0.68 13.25
N ALA A 2 23.67 0.17 12.26
CA ALA A 2 23.21 1.52 12.55
C ALA A 2 21.81 1.43 13.23
N GLU A 3 21.62 2.16 14.32
CA GLU A 3 20.30 2.29 14.92
C GLU A 3 19.43 3.16 14.00
N LEU A 4 18.22 2.67 13.67
CA LEU A 4 17.23 3.44 12.91
C LEU A 4 16.75 4.62 13.75
N THR A 5 16.71 5.80 13.14
CA THR A 5 15.92 6.89 13.70
C THR A 5 14.42 6.57 13.53
N ASN A 6 13.56 7.29 14.26
CA ASN A 6 12.11 7.14 14.06
C ASN A 6 11.67 7.43 12.61
N LEU A 7 12.33 8.37 11.93
CA LEU A 7 12.04 8.67 10.53
C LEU A 7 12.52 7.56 9.59
N ASP A 8 13.71 6.99 9.84
CA ASP A 8 14.23 5.85 9.06
C ASP A 8 13.35 4.61 9.20
N ASP A 9 12.86 4.33 10.42
CA ASP A 9 11.90 3.24 10.66
C ASP A 9 10.62 3.43 9.83
N LYS A 10 10.05 4.64 9.83
CA LYS A 10 8.87 4.96 9.02
C LYS A 10 9.12 4.96 7.51
N LEU A 11 10.32 5.32 7.06
CA LEU A 11 10.73 5.15 5.66
C LEU A 11 10.79 3.67 5.26
N GLY A 12 11.29 2.81 6.13
CA GLY A 12 11.26 1.37 5.93
C GLY A 12 9.84 0.83 5.85
N GLU A 13 8.94 1.28 6.72
CA GLU A 13 7.52 0.89 6.68
C GLU A 13 6.86 1.27 5.35
N VAL A 14 6.95 2.53 4.90
CA VAL A 14 6.29 2.94 3.64
C VAL A 14 6.90 2.25 2.42
N LEU A 15 8.20 1.94 2.43
CA LEU A 15 8.84 1.16 1.37
C LEU A 15 8.33 -0.28 1.35
N GLY A 16 8.19 -0.90 2.52
CA GLY A 16 7.63 -2.25 2.66
C GLY A 16 6.17 -2.32 2.24
N LEU A 17 5.36 -1.31 2.61
CA LEU A 17 3.95 -1.21 2.22
C LEU A 17 3.78 -1.03 0.71
N ALA A 18 4.59 -0.19 0.05
CA ALA A 18 4.55 -0.03 -1.40
C ALA A 18 4.86 -1.34 -2.15
N ARG A 19 5.73 -2.19 -1.58
CA ARG A 19 6.00 -3.55 -2.10
C ARG A 19 4.83 -4.50 -1.87
N ALA A 20 4.19 -4.43 -0.71
CA ALA A 20 3.03 -5.26 -0.39
C ALA A 20 1.79 -4.85 -1.18
N ALA A 21 1.62 -3.56 -1.47
CA ALA A 21 0.51 -3.04 -2.28
C ALA A 21 0.50 -3.62 -3.71
N GLN A 22 1.67 -3.87 -4.30
CA GLN A 22 1.77 -4.55 -5.60
C GLN A 22 1.22 -5.97 -5.52
N ASP A 23 1.63 -6.75 -4.51
CA ASP A 23 1.15 -8.12 -4.29
C ASP A 23 -0.37 -8.13 -4.01
N ALA A 24 -0.88 -7.13 -3.28
CA ALA A 24 -2.29 -6.99 -2.97
C ALA A 24 -3.13 -6.66 -4.23
N ALA A 25 -2.67 -5.71 -5.06
CA ALA A 25 -3.34 -5.38 -6.31
C ALA A 25 -3.42 -6.59 -7.26
N GLU A 26 -2.34 -7.38 -7.39
CA GLU A 26 -2.33 -8.61 -8.18
C GLU A 26 -3.30 -9.66 -7.63
N LYS A 27 -3.30 -9.88 -6.31
CA LYS A 27 -4.22 -10.85 -5.66
C LYS A 27 -5.67 -10.44 -5.89
N VAL A 28 -6.03 -9.19 -5.64
CA VAL A 28 -7.40 -8.71 -5.80
C VAL A 28 -7.81 -8.68 -7.28
N SER A 29 -6.90 -8.33 -8.20
CA SER A 29 -7.17 -8.45 -9.64
C SER A 29 -7.55 -9.89 -10.04
N THR A 30 -6.94 -10.89 -9.42
CA THR A 30 -7.30 -12.29 -9.67
C THR A 30 -8.72 -12.61 -9.19
N LEU A 31 -9.14 -12.05 -8.04
CA LEU A 31 -10.50 -12.23 -7.50
C LEU A 31 -11.56 -11.51 -8.34
N CYS A 32 -11.20 -10.44 -9.05
CA CYS A 32 -12.14 -9.61 -9.81
C CYS A 32 -12.44 -10.14 -11.23
N LYS A 33 -11.74 -11.16 -11.72
CA LYS A 33 -11.79 -11.56 -13.14
C LYS A 33 -13.17 -12.02 -13.62
N GLU A 34 -14.00 -12.57 -12.75
CA GLU A 34 -15.30 -13.13 -13.12
C GLU A 34 -16.43 -12.12 -12.93
N ASP A 35 -16.48 -11.45 -11.78
CA ASP A 35 -17.63 -10.66 -11.34
C ASP A 35 -17.40 -9.14 -11.28
N ALA A 36 -16.16 -8.69 -11.42
CA ALA A 36 -15.76 -7.28 -11.30
C ALA A 36 -14.63 -6.87 -12.26
N ASP A 37 -14.63 -7.42 -13.47
CA ASP A 37 -13.60 -7.20 -14.49
C ASP A 37 -13.51 -5.72 -14.94
N ASP A 38 -14.59 -4.97 -14.81
CA ASP A 38 -14.63 -3.53 -15.07
C ASP A 38 -13.76 -2.70 -14.12
N LEU A 39 -13.37 -3.27 -12.99
CA LEU A 39 -12.47 -2.63 -12.02
C LEU A 39 -10.98 -2.97 -12.24
N LEU A 40 -10.66 -3.94 -13.09
CA LEU A 40 -9.27 -4.34 -13.38
C LEU A 40 -8.37 -3.17 -13.84
N PRO A 41 -8.80 -2.25 -14.73
CA PRO A 41 -7.96 -1.13 -15.13
C PRO A 41 -7.57 -0.21 -13.97
N LYS A 42 -8.41 -0.08 -12.93
CA LYS A 42 -8.10 0.69 -11.72
C LYS A 42 -7.05 0.00 -10.87
N LEU A 43 -7.15 -1.32 -10.72
CA LEU A 43 -6.18 -2.13 -9.99
C LEU A 43 -4.82 -2.15 -10.69
N ASP A 44 -4.81 -2.23 -12.02
CA ASP A 44 -3.58 -2.14 -12.82
C ASP A 44 -2.88 -0.79 -12.63
N GLN A 45 -3.64 0.31 -12.64
CA GLN A 45 -3.11 1.64 -12.36
C GLN A 45 -2.52 1.72 -10.95
N MET A 46 -3.22 1.22 -9.94
CA MET A 46 -2.73 1.21 -8.56
C MET A 46 -1.44 0.40 -8.42
N HIS A 47 -1.36 -0.76 -9.07
CA HIS A 47 -0.15 -1.58 -9.10
C HIS A 47 1.05 -0.81 -9.68
N GLU A 48 0.90 -0.16 -10.83
CA GLU A 48 1.99 0.60 -11.46
C GLU A 48 2.39 1.83 -10.63
N GLU A 49 1.44 2.50 -9.99
CA GLU A 49 1.71 3.64 -9.11
C GLU A 49 2.41 3.20 -7.81
N ALA A 50 2.04 2.04 -7.23
CA ALA A 50 2.75 1.45 -6.09
C ALA A 50 4.20 1.07 -6.46
N LYS A 51 4.41 0.52 -7.65
CA LYS A 51 5.74 0.20 -8.19
C LYS A 51 6.60 1.45 -8.37
N GLU A 52 6.04 2.55 -8.87
CA GLU A 52 6.77 3.81 -9.00
C GLU A 52 7.07 4.43 -7.62
N THR A 53 6.16 4.33 -6.67
CA THR A 53 6.38 4.75 -5.27
C THR A 53 7.51 3.96 -4.63
N GLU A 54 7.52 2.63 -4.78
CA GLU A 54 8.62 1.78 -4.36
C GLU A 54 9.94 2.23 -4.99
N ARG A 55 9.98 2.38 -6.31
CA ARG A 55 11.20 2.75 -7.04
C ARG A 55 11.81 4.04 -6.51
N ARG A 56 11.00 5.10 -6.37
CA ARG A 56 11.48 6.41 -5.88
C ARG A 56 11.96 6.32 -4.43
N THR A 57 11.22 5.62 -3.60
CA THR A 57 11.59 5.46 -2.18
C THR A 57 12.87 4.65 -2.05
N ALA A 58 13.01 3.54 -2.78
CA ALA A 58 14.22 2.72 -2.78
C ALA A 58 15.45 3.47 -3.31
N GLU A 59 15.30 4.29 -4.36
CA GLU A 59 16.38 5.14 -4.86
C GLU A 59 16.86 6.14 -3.81
N TYR A 60 15.94 6.78 -3.10
CA TYR A 60 16.29 7.68 -2.01
C TYR A 60 17.00 6.92 -0.87
N VAL A 61 16.45 5.79 -0.43
CA VAL A 61 17.04 4.95 0.61
C VAL A 61 18.45 4.51 0.22
N ALA A 62 18.66 4.12 -1.04
CA ALA A 62 19.97 3.71 -1.55
C ALA A 62 21.04 4.82 -1.44
N SER A 63 20.63 6.09 -1.45
CA SER A 63 21.50 7.25 -1.29
C SER A 63 21.91 7.52 0.16
N LEU A 64 21.27 6.88 1.14
CA LEU A 64 21.50 7.10 2.57
C LEU A 64 22.63 6.22 3.08
N GLU A 65 23.89 6.73 2.97
CA GLU A 65 25.04 6.01 3.46
C GLU A 65 24.94 5.67 4.96
N GLY A 66 25.26 4.43 5.32
CA GLY A 66 25.23 3.92 6.69
C GLY A 66 23.84 3.55 7.23
N ARG A 67 22.75 4.00 6.60
CA ARG A 67 21.36 3.73 7.05
C ARG A 67 20.58 2.78 6.15
N LYS A 68 20.94 2.72 4.86
CA LYS A 68 20.18 1.98 3.83
C LYS A 68 19.88 0.54 4.19
N THR A 69 20.86 -0.20 4.73
CA THR A 69 20.69 -1.62 5.06
C THR A 69 19.60 -1.83 6.11
N ALA A 70 19.65 -1.04 7.19
CA ALA A 70 18.67 -1.14 8.27
C ALA A 70 17.26 -0.73 7.81
N ILE A 71 17.13 0.29 6.94
CA ILE A 71 15.86 0.69 6.35
C ILE A 71 15.32 -0.41 5.43
N GLU A 72 16.15 -1.04 4.61
CA GLU A 72 15.75 -2.16 3.75
C GLU A 72 15.33 -3.41 4.56
N GLU A 73 16.01 -3.70 5.67
CA GLU A 73 15.60 -4.77 6.59
C GLU A 73 14.22 -4.50 7.19
N LYS A 74 13.95 -3.25 7.60
CA LYS A 74 12.63 -2.83 8.08
C LYS A 74 11.58 -2.93 6.98
N ALA A 75 11.89 -2.53 5.75
CA ALA A 75 10.98 -2.67 4.61
C ALA A 75 10.65 -4.14 4.31
N ALA A 76 11.63 -5.03 4.38
CA ALA A 76 11.41 -6.47 4.20
C ALA A 76 10.53 -7.08 5.31
N GLU A 77 10.73 -6.65 6.56
CA GLU A 77 9.89 -7.04 7.69
C GLU A 77 8.44 -6.58 7.48
N THR A 78 8.23 -5.30 7.20
CA THR A 78 6.90 -4.71 6.99
C THR A 78 6.18 -5.36 5.80
N LYS A 79 6.87 -5.60 4.67
CA LYS A 79 6.29 -6.35 3.55
C LYS A 79 5.80 -7.72 3.97
N ARG A 80 6.62 -8.47 4.71
CA ARG A 80 6.26 -9.82 5.16
C ARG A 80 5.01 -9.80 6.04
N GLU A 81 4.94 -8.88 7.00
CA GLU A 81 3.78 -8.72 7.90
C GLU A 81 2.51 -8.35 7.12
N ALA A 82 2.60 -7.41 6.18
CA ALA A 82 1.47 -6.99 5.35
C ALA A 82 0.96 -8.13 4.45
N VAL A 83 1.85 -8.93 3.86
CA VAL A 83 1.48 -10.10 3.05
C VAL A 83 0.85 -11.19 3.93
N GLU A 84 1.30 -11.37 5.16
CA GLU A 84 0.70 -12.32 6.10
C GLU A 84 -0.72 -11.87 6.51
N MET A 85 -0.92 -10.58 6.78
CA MET A 85 -2.25 -10.00 7.02
C MET A 85 -3.18 -10.22 5.83
N MET A 86 -2.71 -9.97 4.61
CA MET A 86 -3.46 -10.22 3.39
C MET A 86 -3.91 -11.68 3.28
N ARG A 87 -3.00 -12.63 3.50
CA ARG A 87 -3.31 -14.07 3.47
C ARG A 87 -4.30 -14.49 4.54
N THR A 88 -4.25 -13.86 5.71
CA THR A 88 -5.19 -14.13 6.80
C THR A 88 -6.58 -13.61 6.46
N TYR A 89 -6.67 -12.41 5.85
CA TYR A 89 -7.95 -11.80 5.50
C TYR A 89 -8.57 -12.44 4.25
N LEU A 90 -7.76 -12.65 3.21
CA LEU A 90 -8.17 -13.24 1.93
C LEU A 90 -7.90 -14.76 1.93
N GLY A 91 -8.80 -15.52 2.54
CA GLY A 91 -8.78 -16.98 2.54
C GLY A 91 -9.04 -17.59 1.16
N GLU A 92 -9.20 -18.93 1.13
CA GLU A 92 -9.42 -19.67 -0.13
C GLU A 92 -10.75 -19.32 -0.81
N ASP A 93 -11.77 -18.98 -0.02
CA ASP A 93 -13.12 -18.65 -0.48
C ASP A 93 -13.35 -17.15 -0.70
N ALA A 94 -12.30 -16.32 -0.60
CA ALA A 94 -12.40 -14.88 -0.78
C ALA A 94 -12.85 -14.51 -2.19
N ASP A 95 -13.78 -13.59 -2.30
CA ASP A 95 -14.32 -13.06 -3.55
C ASP A 95 -13.82 -11.62 -3.86
N ALA A 96 -14.41 -10.99 -4.88
CA ALA A 96 -14.04 -9.63 -5.28
C ALA A 96 -14.39 -8.59 -4.19
N LEU A 97 -15.49 -8.77 -3.47
CA LEU A 97 -15.89 -7.86 -2.40
C LEU A 97 -14.91 -7.94 -1.23
N ASP A 98 -14.56 -9.14 -0.78
CA ASP A 98 -13.54 -9.37 0.25
C ASP A 98 -12.20 -8.72 -0.15
N GLY A 99 -11.83 -8.86 -1.42
CA GLY A 99 -10.61 -8.24 -1.97
C GLY A 99 -10.63 -6.73 -1.84
N PHE A 100 -11.72 -6.07 -2.22
CA PHE A 100 -11.86 -4.62 -2.11
C PHE A 100 -12.00 -4.13 -0.67
N GLU A 101 -12.66 -4.88 0.21
CA GLU A 101 -12.69 -4.58 1.65
C GLU A 101 -11.28 -4.62 2.26
N PHE A 102 -10.49 -5.62 1.90
CA PHE A 102 -9.08 -5.67 2.30
C PHE A 102 -8.30 -4.45 1.78
N LEU A 103 -8.45 -4.09 0.51
CA LEU A 103 -7.77 -2.92 -0.07
C LEU A 103 -8.18 -1.61 0.61
N VAL A 104 -9.44 -1.45 1.03
CA VAL A 104 -9.87 -0.26 1.80
C VAL A 104 -9.06 -0.11 3.08
N MET A 105 -8.82 -1.19 3.81
CA MET A 105 -7.99 -1.17 5.03
C MET A 105 -6.51 -0.92 4.70
N ALA A 106 -5.98 -1.60 3.69
CA ALA A 106 -4.58 -1.49 3.30
C ALA A 106 -4.23 -0.08 2.82
N GLU A 107 -5.03 0.51 1.93
CA GLU A 107 -4.80 1.84 1.39
C GLU A 107 -5.00 2.95 2.44
N ALA A 108 -5.96 2.78 3.37
CA ALA A 108 -6.11 3.68 4.51
C ALA A 108 -4.86 3.67 5.41
N ALA A 109 -4.31 2.50 5.68
CA ALA A 109 -3.08 2.35 6.46
C ALA A 109 -1.88 2.97 5.75
N GLU A 110 -1.71 2.69 4.44
CA GLU A 110 -0.58 3.24 3.66
C GLU A 110 -0.64 4.77 3.59
N LEU A 111 -1.81 5.35 3.34
CA LEU A 111 -2.02 6.80 3.40
C LEU A 111 -1.62 7.36 4.78
N GLY A 112 -2.05 6.71 5.86
CA GLY A 112 -1.71 7.10 7.22
C GLY A 112 -0.21 7.08 7.48
N HIS A 113 0.51 6.06 7.03
CA HIS A 113 1.96 5.96 7.17
C HIS A 113 2.69 7.07 6.41
N TRP A 114 2.31 7.37 5.17
CA TRP A 114 2.88 8.50 4.43
C TRP A 114 2.63 9.86 5.09
N GLN A 115 1.46 10.06 5.69
CA GLN A 115 1.15 11.27 6.45
C GLN A 115 2.00 11.37 7.73
N ILE A 116 2.27 10.25 8.40
CA ILE A 116 3.19 10.18 9.56
C ILE A 116 4.62 10.55 9.13
N VAL A 117 5.12 9.98 8.03
CA VAL A 117 6.43 10.36 7.47
C VAL A 117 6.50 11.85 7.21
N GLY A 118 5.48 12.42 6.55
CA GLY A 118 5.40 13.85 6.29
C GLY A 118 5.44 14.69 7.58
N LYS A 119 4.69 14.28 8.59
CA LYS A 119 4.65 14.97 9.87
C LYS A 119 5.98 14.94 10.63
N MET A 120 6.67 13.79 10.61
CA MET A 120 8.02 13.68 11.19
C MET A 120 9.02 14.53 10.43
N ASN A 121 8.91 14.60 9.10
CA ASN A 121 9.82 15.36 8.26
C ASN A 121 9.70 16.88 8.44
N GLU A 122 8.57 17.40 8.93
CA GLU A 122 8.46 18.84 9.29
C GLU A 122 9.56 19.28 10.25
N ARG A 123 10.04 18.37 11.11
CA ARG A 123 11.12 18.64 12.08
C ARG A 123 12.49 18.19 11.60
N ALA A 124 12.54 17.10 10.84
CA ALA A 124 13.79 16.55 10.30
C ALA A 124 14.32 17.38 9.14
N SER A 125 13.43 17.99 8.35
CA SER A 125 13.75 18.86 7.21
C SER A 125 14.62 18.19 6.14
N GLU A 126 14.45 16.86 5.93
CA GLU A 126 15.12 16.14 4.86
C GLU A 126 14.37 16.39 3.53
N SER A 127 15.04 17.07 2.60
CA SER A 127 14.41 17.50 1.34
C SER A 127 13.96 16.31 0.47
N GLY A 128 14.73 15.22 0.45
CA GLY A 128 14.38 14.01 -0.30
C GLY A 128 13.13 13.33 0.27
N VAL A 129 12.97 13.29 1.59
CA VAL A 129 11.74 12.78 2.22
C VAL A 129 10.55 13.68 1.88
N GLY A 130 10.74 15.01 1.91
CA GLY A 130 9.69 15.96 1.51
C GLY A 130 9.18 15.70 0.09
N GLN A 131 10.09 15.48 -0.88
CA GLN A 131 9.74 15.16 -2.27
C GLN A 131 8.98 13.84 -2.39
N LEU A 132 9.36 12.81 -1.61
CA LEU A 132 8.64 11.54 -1.60
C LEU A 132 7.21 11.70 -1.06
N VAL A 133 7.03 12.45 0.02
CA VAL A 133 5.72 12.72 0.63
C VAL A 133 4.82 13.51 -0.33
N GLU A 134 5.35 14.55 -0.99
CA GLU A 134 4.63 15.33 -2.00
C GLU A 134 4.19 14.48 -3.20
N PHE A 135 4.99 13.48 -3.56
CA PHE A 135 4.65 12.53 -4.61
C PHE A 135 3.62 11.51 -4.15
N ALA A 136 3.85 10.84 -3.01
CA ALA A 136 3.08 9.66 -2.59
C ALA A 136 1.70 10.00 -2.01
N VAL A 137 1.58 11.04 -1.18
CA VAL A 137 0.32 11.35 -0.48
C VAL A 137 -0.87 11.60 -1.44
N PRO A 138 -0.75 12.37 -2.53
CA PRO A 138 -1.85 12.51 -3.48
C PRO A 138 -2.26 11.20 -4.16
N ILE A 139 -1.28 10.33 -4.47
CA ILE A 139 -1.53 9.01 -5.04
C ILE A 139 -2.31 8.15 -4.05
N GLN A 140 -1.84 8.05 -2.81
CA GLN A 140 -2.49 7.24 -1.79
C GLN A 140 -3.91 7.71 -1.45
N LYS A 141 -4.16 9.02 -1.45
CA LYS A 141 -5.53 9.56 -1.32
C LYS A 141 -6.43 9.06 -2.44
N ARG A 142 -5.94 9.08 -3.67
CA ARG A 142 -6.69 8.61 -4.84
C ARG A 142 -6.91 7.09 -4.78
N HIS A 143 -5.89 6.31 -4.40
CA HIS A 143 -6.03 4.86 -4.21
C HIS A 143 -7.11 4.53 -3.19
N PHE A 144 -7.06 5.16 -2.02
CA PHE A 144 -8.06 4.95 -0.97
C PHE A 144 -9.49 5.26 -1.47
N GLU A 145 -9.70 6.40 -2.15
CA GLU A 145 -11.01 6.71 -2.73
C GLU A 145 -11.42 5.71 -3.81
N THR A 146 -10.50 5.28 -4.66
CA THR A 146 -10.74 4.29 -5.71
C THR A 146 -11.23 2.95 -5.13
N VAL A 147 -10.57 2.43 -4.10
CA VAL A 147 -10.97 1.15 -3.50
C VAL A 147 -12.24 1.26 -2.68
N ARG A 148 -12.46 2.39 -2.01
CA ARG A 148 -13.71 2.68 -1.31
C ARG A 148 -14.90 2.71 -2.28
N GLU A 149 -14.77 3.42 -3.39
CA GLU A 149 -15.80 3.45 -4.43
C GLU A 149 -16.01 2.08 -5.07
N GLY A 150 -14.93 1.35 -5.37
CA GLY A 150 -14.99 0.00 -5.93
C GLY A 150 -15.74 -0.97 -5.01
N SER A 151 -15.48 -0.95 -3.71
CA SER A 151 -16.18 -1.79 -2.75
C SER A 151 -17.69 -1.52 -2.74
N LEU A 152 -18.09 -0.25 -2.82
CA LEU A 152 -19.50 0.13 -2.89
C LEU A 152 -20.18 -0.29 -4.20
N VAL A 153 -19.45 -0.25 -5.31
CA VAL A 153 -19.95 -0.72 -6.62
C VAL A 153 -20.20 -2.23 -6.56
N ILE A 154 -19.26 -3.01 -6.04
CA ILE A 154 -19.42 -4.48 -5.93
C ILE A 154 -20.55 -4.80 -4.95
N ALA A 155 -20.57 -4.21 -3.77
CA ALA A 155 -21.63 -4.41 -2.78
C ALA A 155 -23.04 -4.09 -3.34
N GLY A 156 -23.15 -3.10 -4.23
CA GLY A 156 -24.40 -2.76 -4.90
C GLY A 156 -24.89 -3.81 -5.91
N ARG A 157 -24.05 -4.76 -6.29
CA ARG A 157 -24.40 -5.89 -7.17
C ARG A 157 -24.88 -7.12 -6.39
N GLU A 158 -24.53 -7.19 -5.09
CA GLU A 158 -24.89 -8.34 -4.24
C GLU A 158 -26.40 -8.37 -3.91
N ASP A 159 -26.95 -9.59 -3.84
CA ASP A 159 -28.29 -9.77 -3.28
C ASP A 159 -28.21 -9.79 -1.74
N PRO A 160 -28.70 -8.73 -1.05
CA PRO A 160 -28.58 -8.64 0.41
C PRO A 160 -29.40 -9.68 1.18
N ARG A 161 -30.17 -10.51 0.48
CA ARG A 161 -31.00 -11.58 1.05
C ARG A 161 -30.51 -12.98 0.66
N ALA A 162 -29.48 -13.05 -0.17
CA ALA A 162 -28.86 -14.35 -0.45
C ALA A 162 -28.25 -14.92 0.84
N VAL A 163 -28.16 -16.23 0.89
CA VAL A 163 -27.46 -16.95 1.99
C VAL A 163 -25.97 -16.86 1.70
N ALA A 164 -25.19 -16.32 2.64
CA ALA A 164 -23.74 -16.21 2.56
C ALA A 164 -23.05 -17.57 2.67
#